data_527a69c975731e9c4bb55bf0e6e7ed15
#
_entry.id   527a69c975731e9c4bb55bf0e6e7ed15
#
_cell.length_a   1.000
_cell.length_b   1.000
_cell.length_c   1.000
_cell.angle_alpha   90.00
_cell.angle_beta   90.00
_cell.angle_gamma   90.00
#
_symmetry.space_group_name_H-M   'P 1'
#
loop_
_entity.id
_entity.type
_entity.pdbx_description
1 polymer ?
#
loop_
_entity_poly.entity_id
_entity_poly.type
_entity_poly.pdbx_seq_one_letter_code
_entity_poly.pdbx_strand_id
1 'polypeptide(L)'
;MPFVITFRALRAIWRDPDSRNIVVAAGMLLAAGTLIFAIIEDLSLIDGFYFSFITLSTIGYGDISPATDIGKIVAVIYGIAGLGISIFKIGALALIGDISESTGSHTRVMNTVEGFFA
;
A
#
# COMPACT_ATOMS: atom_id res chain seq x y z
N MET A 1 13.02 -22.82 -3.96
CA MET A 1 11.90 -22.89 -4.86
C MET A 1 11.04 -21.63 -4.74
N PRO A 2 11.09 -20.74 -5.74
CA PRO A 2 10.41 -19.44 -5.64
C PRO A 2 8.88 -19.55 -5.53
N PHE A 3 8.28 -20.57 -6.12
CA PHE A 3 6.83 -20.79 -6.06
C PHE A 3 6.29 -21.06 -4.66
N VAL A 4 7.02 -21.82 -3.87
CA VAL A 4 6.61 -22.17 -2.49
C VAL A 4 6.68 -20.95 -1.59
N ILE A 5 7.71 -20.13 -1.74
CA ILE A 5 7.89 -18.89 -0.97
C ILE A 5 6.80 -17.90 -1.31
N THR A 6 6.48 -17.71 -2.60
CA THR A 6 5.41 -16.82 -3.07
C THR A 6 4.05 -17.28 -2.57
N PHE A 7 3.77 -18.59 -2.62
CA PHE A 7 2.52 -19.13 -2.14
C PHE A 7 2.37 -19.00 -0.62
N ARG A 8 3.44 -19.20 0.12
CA ARG A 8 3.47 -19.01 1.57
C ARG A 8 3.27 -17.54 1.94
N ALA A 9 3.91 -16.63 1.21
CA ALA A 9 3.75 -15.19 1.42
C ALA A 9 2.30 -14.75 1.18
N LEU A 10 1.68 -15.20 0.09
CA LEU A 10 0.28 -14.92 -0.20
C LEU A 10 -0.64 -15.48 0.87
N ARG A 11 -0.38 -16.69 1.33
CA ARG A 11 -1.17 -17.32 2.39
C ARG A 11 -1.02 -16.59 3.73
N ALA A 12 0.18 -16.10 4.03
CA ALA A 12 0.44 -15.30 5.24
C ALA A 12 -0.31 -13.97 5.19
N ILE A 13 -0.37 -13.30 4.03
CA ILE A 13 -1.14 -12.07 3.84
C ILE A 13 -2.63 -12.30 4.10
N TRP A 14 -3.19 -13.42 3.63
CA TRP A 14 -4.60 -13.76 3.86
C TRP A 14 -4.90 -14.15 5.30
N ARG A 15 -3.94 -14.64 6.04
CA ARG A 15 -4.11 -15.03 7.45
C ARG A 15 -4.01 -13.85 8.41
N ASP A 16 -3.23 -12.84 8.05
CA ASP A 16 -3.09 -11.64 8.88
C ASP A 16 -4.28 -10.71 8.66
N PRO A 17 -5.09 -10.39 9.70
CA PRO A 17 -6.25 -9.52 9.55
C PRO A 17 -5.89 -8.12 9.02
N ASP A 18 -4.78 -7.55 9.44
CA ASP A 18 -4.34 -6.22 9.01
C ASP A 18 -3.96 -6.21 7.53
N SER A 19 -3.19 -7.20 7.08
CA SER A 19 -2.82 -7.36 5.67
C SER A 19 -4.04 -7.64 4.81
N ARG A 20 -4.96 -8.47 5.28
CA ARG A 20 -6.21 -8.77 4.58
C ARG A 20 -7.05 -7.51 4.39
N ASN A 21 -7.19 -6.70 5.42
CA ASN A 21 -7.96 -5.46 5.35
C ASN A 21 -7.39 -4.49 4.32
N ILE A 22 -6.07 -4.38 4.23
CA ILE A 22 -5.41 -3.52 3.25
C ILE A 22 -5.61 -4.04 1.82
N VAL A 23 -5.48 -5.35 1.61
CA VAL A 23 -5.73 -5.97 0.29
C VAL A 23 -7.18 -5.76 -0.14
N VAL A 24 -8.13 -5.95 0.78
CA VAL A 24 -9.55 -5.70 0.51
C VAL A 24 -9.79 -4.22 0.20
N ALA A 25 -9.22 -3.30 0.98
CA ALA A 25 -9.36 -1.86 0.74
C ALA A 25 -8.76 -1.46 -0.62
N ALA A 26 -7.60 -1.98 -0.98
CA ALA A 26 -6.98 -1.75 -2.27
C ALA A 26 -7.84 -2.31 -3.42
N GLY A 27 -8.39 -3.50 -3.26
CA GLY A 27 -9.30 -4.11 -4.22
C GLY A 27 -10.58 -3.33 -4.41
N MET A 28 -11.18 -2.84 -3.31
CA MET A 28 -12.37 -1.98 -3.37
C MET A 28 -12.07 -0.65 -4.04
N LEU A 29 -10.92 -0.04 -3.73
CA LEU A 29 -10.51 1.21 -4.35
C LEU A 29 -10.23 1.02 -5.85
N LEU A 30 -9.65 -0.10 -6.22
CA LEU A 30 -9.41 -0.47 -7.62
C LEU A 30 -10.73 -0.65 -8.39
N ALA A 31 -11.69 -1.35 -7.81
CA ALA A 31 -13.02 -1.54 -8.40
C ALA A 31 -13.76 -0.20 -8.54
N ALA A 32 -13.73 0.63 -7.50
CA ALA A 32 -14.35 1.96 -7.53
C ALA A 32 -13.71 2.85 -8.60
N GLY A 33 -12.39 2.86 -8.67
CA GLY A 33 -11.65 3.61 -9.69
C GLY A 33 -11.97 3.15 -11.10
N THR A 34 -12.07 1.84 -11.31
CA THR A 34 -12.46 1.25 -12.60
C THR A 34 -13.80 1.82 -13.09
N LEU A 35 -14.80 1.81 -12.22
CA LEU A 35 -16.14 2.31 -12.57
C LEU A 35 -16.12 3.83 -12.76
N ILE A 36 -15.49 4.57 -11.87
CA ILE A 36 -15.44 6.03 -11.92
C ILE A 36 -14.77 6.52 -13.20
N PHE A 37 -13.59 6.00 -13.52
CA PHE A 37 -12.85 6.43 -14.71
C PHE A 37 -13.51 5.94 -16.00
N ALA A 38 -14.10 4.76 -15.99
CA ALA A 38 -14.85 4.28 -17.14
C ALA A 38 -16.02 5.20 -17.48
N ILE A 39 -16.72 5.70 -16.47
CA ILE A 39 -17.87 6.60 -16.66
C ILE A 39 -17.41 8.03 -17.01
N ILE A 40 -16.46 8.60 -16.27
CA ILE A 40 -16.04 10.00 -16.43
C ILE A 40 -15.27 10.21 -17.72
N GLU A 41 -14.37 9.28 -18.05
CA GLU A 41 -13.48 9.40 -19.21
C GLU A 41 -13.99 8.61 -20.44
N ASP A 42 -15.17 8.02 -20.34
CA ASP A 42 -15.75 7.19 -21.40
C ASP A 42 -14.79 6.09 -21.86
N LEU A 43 -14.18 5.43 -20.91
CA LEU A 43 -13.25 4.31 -21.15
C LEU A 43 -14.01 2.98 -21.08
N SER A 44 -13.46 1.95 -21.72
CA SER A 44 -13.92 0.59 -21.50
C SER A 44 -13.60 0.18 -20.04
N LEU A 45 -14.29 -0.85 -19.54
CA LEU A 45 -14.01 -1.38 -18.20
C LEU A 45 -12.57 -1.87 -18.06
N ILE A 46 -12.02 -2.46 -19.13
CA ILE A 46 -10.62 -2.92 -19.14
C ILE A 46 -9.66 -1.73 -19.06
N ASP A 47 -9.90 -0.68 -19.83
CA ASP A 47 -9.07 0.52 -19.81
C ASP A 47 -9.18 1.26 -18.49
N GLY A 48 -10.37 1.34 -17.91
CA GLY A 48 -10.59 1.90 -16.58
C GLY A 48 -9.88 1.11 -15.49
N PHE A 49 -9.95 -0.22 -15.54
CA PHE A 49 -9.23 -1.10 -14.65
C PHE A 49 -7.72 -0.93 -14.77
N TYR A 50 -7.22 -0.93 -15.99
CA TYR A 50 -5.80 -0.73 -16.28
C TYR A 50 -5.30 0.61 -15.76
N PHE A 51 -6.01 1.69 -16.07
CA PHE A 51 -5.65 3.03 -15.59
C PHE A 51 -5.65 3.10 -14.05
N SER A 52 -6.68 2.55 -13.43
CA SER A 52 -6.78 2.53 -11.96
C SER A 52 -5.62 1.74 -11.34
N PHE A 53 -5.29 0.59 -11.91
CA PHE A 53 -4.19 -0.24 -11.41
C PHE A 53 -2.84 0.46 -11.52
N ILE A 54 -2.50 1.03 -12.69
CA ILE A 54 -1.20 1.71 -12.85
C ILE A 54 -1.11 2.98 -12.02
N THR A 55 -2.23 3.62 -11.74
CA THR A 55 -2.28 4.80 -10.87
C THR A 55 -2.10 4.42 -9.41
N LEU A 56 -2.80 3.42 -8.91
CA LEU A 56 -2.65 2.92 -7.54
C LEU A 56 -1.27 2.33 -7.28
N SER A 57 -0.71 1.67 -8.29
CA SER A 57 0.64 1.07 -8.20
C SER A 57 1.76 2.09 -8.36
N THR A 58 1.42 3.36 -8.59
CA THR A 58 2.38 4.45 -8.86
C THR A 58 3.25 4.25 -10.09
N ILE A 59 2.89 3.32 -10.97
CA ILE A 59 3.63 3.05 -12.22
C ILE A 59 3.46 4.23 -13.19
N GLY A 60 2.21 4.61 -13.46
CA GLY A 60 1.89 5.80 -14.23
C GLY A 60 2.56 5.87 -15.60
N TYR A 61 2.32 4.88 -16.47
CA TYR A 61 2.92 4.87 -17.81
C TYR A 61 2.54 6.09 -18.67
N GLY A 62 1.37 6.69 -18.43
CA GLY A 62 0.92 7.85 -19.20
C GLY A 62 0.32 7.52 -20.57
N ASP A 63 0.19 6.26 -20.91
CA ASP A 63 -0.46 5.81 -22.16
C ASP A 63 -1.96 6.04 -22.14
N ILE A 64 -2.59 5.91 -20.98
CA ILE A 64 -3.97 6.32 -20.73
C ILE A 64 -3.94 7.35 -19.63
N SER A 65 -4.49 8.53 -19.88
CA SER A 65 -4.53 9.63 -18.91
C SER A 65 -5.87 10.36 -19.01
N PRO A 66 -6.34 10.99 -17.91
CA PRO A 66 -7.60 11.73 -17.94
C PRO A 66 -7.53 12.91 -18.90
N ALA A 67 -8.51 13.01 -19.78
CA ALA A 67 -8.64 14.11 -20.73
C ALA A 67 -9.52 15.24 -20.18
N THR A 68 -10.50 14.91 -19.32
CA THR A 68 -11.41 15.88 -18.73
C THR A 68 -10.83 16.51 -17.47
N ASP A 69 -11.22 17.73 -17.15
CA ASP A 69 -10.78 18.40 -15.93
C ASP A 69 -11.30 17.67 -14.68
N ILE A 70 -12.53 17.18 -14.73
CA ILE A 70 -13.13 16.39 -13.65
C ILE A 70 -12.32 15.10 -13.44
N GLY A 71 -11.98 14.40 -14.52
CA GLY A 71 -11.18 13.21 -14.47
C GLY A 71 -9.79 13.45 -13.88
N LYS A 72 -9.17 14.57 -14.21
CA LYS A 72 -7.87 14.97 -13.63
C LYS A 72 -7.95 15.19 -12.14
N ILE A 73 -8.99 15.90 -11.66
CA ILE A 73 -9.21 16.13 -10.23
C ILE A 73 -9.46 14.81 -9.50
N VAL A 74 -10.32 13.97 -10.06
CA VAL A 74 -10.61 12.64 -9.49
C VAL A 74 -9.34 11.78 -9.45
N ALA A 75 -8.52 11.84 -10.49
CA ALA A 75 -7.25 11.10 -10.54
C ALA A 75 -6.28 11.54 -9.43
N VAL A 76 -6.22 12.85 -9.15
CA VAL A 76 -5.39 13.38 -8.05
C VAL A 76 -5.87 12.83 -6.70
N ILE A 77 -7.17 12.95 -6.42
CA ILE A 77 -7.76 12.44 -5.18
C ILE A 77 -7.57 10.94 -5.06
N TYR A 78 -7.79 10.21 -6.15
CA TYR A 78 -7.63 8.77 -6.22
C TYR A 78 -6.18 8.35 -5.96
N GLY A 79 -5.22 9.03 -6.58
CA GLY A 79 -3.80 8.80 -6.38
C GLY A 79 -3.37 9.05 -4.93
N ILE A 80 -3.86 10.14 -4.32
CA ILE A 80 -3.59 10.44 -2.91
C ILE A 80 -4.14 9.34 -2.00
N ALA A 81 -5.36 8.87 -2.27
CA ALA A 81 -5.96 7.79 -1.49
C ALA A 81 -5.14 6.49 -1.59
N GLY A 82 -4.69 6.13 -2.79
CA GLY A 82 -3.85 4.95 -3.01
C GLY A 82 -2.50 5.06 -2.33
N LEU A 83 -1.82 6.20 -2.46
CA LEU A 83 -0.57 6.48 -1.77
C LEU A 83 -0.75 6.49 -0.26
N GLY A 84 -1.84 7.06 0.22
CA GLY A 84 -2.15 7.11 1.65
C GLY A 84 -2.23 5.73 2.29
N ILE A 85 -2.89 4.79 1.63
CA ILE A 85 -2.98 3.40 2.10
C ILE A 85 -1.59 2.75 2.13
N SER A 86 -0.80 2.91 1.07
CA SER A 86 0.53 2.32 0.96
C SER A 86 1.52 2.93 1.94
N ILE A 87 1.58 4.26 2.03
CA ILE A 87 2.49 5.00 2.92
C ILE A 87 2.13 4.75 4.38
N PHE A 88 0.83 4.73 4.71
CA PHE A 88 0.39 4.50 6.09
C PHE A 88 0.89 3.15 6.60
N LYS A 89 0.78 2.10 5.82
CA LYS A 89 1.26 0.77 6.22
C LYS A 89 2.79 0.73 6.35
N ILE A 90 3.51 1.24 5.37
CA ILE A 90 4.97 1.27 5.38
C ILE A 90 5.47 2.14 6.52
N GLY A 91 4.87 3.32 6.72
CA GLY A 91 5.21 4.23 7.81
C GLY A 91 4.96 3.63 9.17
N ALA A 92 3.83 2.95 9.37
CA ALA A 92 3.51 2.28 10.63
C ALA A 92 4.50 1.15 10.93
N LEU A 93 4.85 0.34 9.93
CA LEU A 93 5.84 -0.74 10.08
C LEU A 93 7.23 -0.20 10.40
N ALA A 94 7.65 0.87 9.70
CA ALA A 94 8.95 1.52 9.95
C ALA A 94 9.00 2.12 11.35
N LEU A 95 7.94 2.79 11.79
CA LEU A 95 7.86 3.38 13.12
C LEU A 95 7.90 2.32 14.22
N ILE A 96 7.17 1.23 14.06
CA ILE A 96 7.17 0.10 15.01
C ILE A 96 8.55 -0.55 15.04
N GLY A 97 9.20 -0.73 13.89
CA GLY A 97 10.56 -1.25 13.80
C GLY A 97 11.56 -0.38 14.54
N ASP A 98 11.54 0.93 14.34
CA ASP A 98 12.42 1.90 15.01
C ASP A 98 12.21 1.90 16.52
N ILE A 99 10.97 1.90 16.98
CA ILE A 99 10.65 1.85 18.43
C ILE A 99 11.17 0.54 19.02
N SER A 100 10.98 -0.57 18.34
CA SER A 100 11.45 -1.88 18.81
C SER A 100 12.98 -1.94 18.92
N GLU A 101 13.69 -1.43 17.93
CA GLU A 101 15.15 -1.37 17.94
C GLU A 101 15.65 -0.44 19.05
N SER A 102 15.05 0.73 19.17
CA SER A 102 15.39 1.71 20.21
C SER A 102 15.19 1.12 21.61
N THR A 103 14.07 0.45 21.84
CA THR A 103 13.77 -0.19 23.14
C THR A 103 14.74 -1.33 23.41
N GLY A 104 15.03 -2.18 22.44
CA GLY A 104 16.00 -3.27 22.57
C GLY A 104 17.42 -2.77 22.85
N SER A 105 17.83 -1.70 22.20
CA SER A 105 19.12 -1.07 22.39
C SER A 105 19.25 -0.49 23.81
N HIS A 106 18.23 0.21 24.28
CA HIS A 106 18.19 0.75 25.64
C HIS A 106 18.30 -0.33 26.72
N THR A 107 17.54 -1.40 26.57
CA THR A 107 17.57 -2.52 27.50
C THR A 107 18.95 -3.18 27.54
N ARG A 108 19.59 -3.32 26.38
CA ARG A 108 20.92 -3.89 26.29
C ARG A 108 21.97 -3.03 26.99
N VAL A 109 21.92 -1.72 26.79
CA VAL A 109 22.82 -0.76 27.45
C VAL A 109 22.62 -0.78 28.96
N MET A 110 21.37 -0.76 29.43
CA MET A 110 21.05 -0.80 30.86
C MET A 110 21.56 -2.09 31.51
N ASN A 111 21.35 -3.23 30.88
CA ASN A 111 21.86 -4.50 31.42
C ASN A 111 23.39 -4.55 31.50
N THR A 112 24.07 -3.94 30.53
CA THR A 112 25.53 -3.83 30.54
C THR A 112 26.01 -2.94 31.68
N VAL A 113 25.35 -1.81 31.88
CA VAL A 113 25.68 -0.87 32.97
C VAL A 113 25.44 -1.51 34.34
N GLU A 114 24.32 -2.20 34.53
CA GLU A 114 24.03 -2.92 35.78
C GLU A 114 25.05 -4.02 36.03
N GLY A 115 25.44 -4.77 35.02
CA GLY A 115 26.50 -5.77 35.14
C GLY A 115 27.86 -5.17 35.49
N PHE A 116 28.12 -3.95 35.05
CA PHE A 116 29.37 -3.25 35.36
C PHE A 116 29.43 -2.79 36.84
N PHE A 117 28.30 -2.37 37.40
CA PHE A 117 28.22 -1.91 38.80
C PHE A 117 27.94 -3.03 39.82
N ALA A 118 27.60 -4.21 39.36
CA ALA A 118 27.44 -5.39 40.19
C ALA A 118 28.80 -6.06 40.40
#